data_95e1374253554a69e3bddcc686629545
#
_entry.id   95e1374253554a69e3bddcc686629545
#
_cell.length_a   1.000
_cell.length_b   1.000
_cell.length_c   1.000
_cell.angle_alpha   90.00
_cell.angle_beta   90.00
_cell.angle_gamma   90.00
#
_symmetry.space_group_name_H-M   'P 1'
#
loop_
_entity.id
_entity.type
_entity.pdbx_description
1 polymer ?
#
loop_
_entity_poly.entity_id
_entity_poly.type
_entity_poly.pdbx_seq_one_letter_code
_entity_poly.pdbx_strand_id
1 'polypeptide(L)'
;MPAFGETKARRQSSHNGRNRHTHKLSLCCGRRYEFCVGVNLLKVGWLTATLGLSITVHAAEIIKDRSPDGRFALQLSADQDQFGLGLVNLGTHKELVSLASLGSPYAKGSHLIWSPDSKRVAYTEDSRRGGSTTVYQQKGDDFEEVKLPELPDCEAKHVQKVYEASVSAERWLNASTLMLLTRGGWTTEDGGDGECEKSVTITFDAKGKASIQKARSTSARELADRAKAAQLFESGATKATDGDRAGAIADYTRAIKLDPKNVNAYNNRGSEKQSAGDIAGALADFSRAIEVNPLEPDPYYNRGTIYFLKHDWKKALFDLRRHDELNEEDEDAPPLIWAAQARLGEKEAGDRGLSSFVADHPAQTKPFYTEIDNFLLGKTSEQELLAANSVEGHPEQQCEAWYYVGLKHLLNGDKAGAAEAFRKAVATGDKTTNEYDFAQAELKDLGR
;
A
#
# COMPACT_ATOMS: atom_id res chain seq x y z
N MET A 1 63.89 27.68 14.32
CA MET A 1 64.80 26.88 15.19
C MET A 1 64.44 27.09 16.63
N PRO A 2 64.48 26.09 17.50
CA PRO A 2 64.31 24.66 17.35
C PRO A 2 63.02 24.19 18.06
N ALA A 3 62.57 23.01 18.06
CA ALA A 3 62.92 21.63 17.88
C ALA A 3 62.08 20.77 18.82
N PHE A 4 61.61 19.70 18.27
CA PHE A 4 61.45 18.33 18.78
C PHE A 4 60.84 18.03 20.16
N GLY A 5 59.95 17.03 20.14
CA GLY A 5 59.60 16.19 21.28
C GLY A 5 58.56 15.12 20.95
N GLU A 6 58.96 14.04 20.28
CA GLU A 6 58.25 12.74 20.25
C GLU A 6 58.33 12.07 21.62
N THR A 7 57.24 11.36 22.01
CA THR A 7 57.37 10.03 22.69
C THR A 7 56.03 9.28 22.66
N LYS A 8 55.99 8.24 21.88
CA LYS A 8 55.76 6.79 22.09
C LYS A 8 54.81 6.34 23.20
N ALA A 9 53.75 5.70 22.70
CA ALA A 9 53.18 4.41 23.01
C ALA A 9 53.18 3.86 24.47
N ARG A 10 52.01 3.44 24.90
CA ARG A 10 51.85 2.04 25.46
C ARG A 10 50.40 1.57 25.37
N ARG A 11 50.26 0.33 24.86
CA ARG A 11 49.07 -0.54 24.90
C ARG A 11 48.73 -0.89 26.34
N GLN A 12 47.47 -0.98 26.66
CA GLN A 12 46.94 -2.11 27.45
C GLN A 12 45.44 -2.33 27.16
N SER A 13 45.13 -3.57 26.95
CA SER A 13 43.87 -4.23 26.72
C SER A 13 43.07 -4.37 28.00
N SER A 14 41.76 -4.29 27.96
CA SER A 14 40.85 -5.27 28.61
C SER A 14 39.36 -4.88 28.36
N HIS A 15 38.69 -5.74 27.69
CA HIS A 15 37.48 -6.51 28.03
C HIS A 15 36.16 -5.78 28.34
N ASN A 16 35.23 -6.09 27.44
CA ASN A 16 33.79 -6.42 27.67
C ASN A 16 32.81 -5.34 28.13
N GLY A 17 31.86 -5.14 27.27
CA GLY A 17 30.58 -4.50 27.55
C GLY A 17 29.75 -4.36 26.28
N ARG A 18 29.10 -5.46 25.87
CA ARG A 18 28.08 -5.44 24.81
C ARG A 18 26.88 -4.64 25.32
N ASN A 19 26.55 -3.54 24.70
CA ASN A 19 25.17 -3.06 24.67
C ASN A 19 24.87 -2.71 23.20
N ARG A 20 24.14 -3.63 22.56
CA ARG A 20 23.49 -3.37 21.27
C ARG A 20 22.15 -2.69 21.56
N HIS A 21 22.09 -1.39 21.48
CA HIS A 21 20.84 -0.71 21.25
C HIS A 21 20.54 -0.80 19.74
N THR A 22 19.66 -1.71 19.39
CA THR A 22 19.04 -1.74 18.06
C THR A 22 17.90 -0.73 18.08
N HIS A 23 18.16 0.48 17.63
CA HIS A 23 17.08 1.37 17.22
C HIS A 23 16.47 0.80 15.93
N LYS A 24 15.29 0.20 16.05
CA LYS A 24 14.42 -0.03 14.89
C LYS A 24 13.83 1.31 14.49
N LEU A 25 14.41 1.92 13.46
CA LEU A 25 13.79 3.02 12.73
C LEU A 25 12.63 2.42 11.92
N SER A 26 11.43 2.80 12.28
CA SER A 26 10.25 2.64 11.41
C SER A 26 10.38 3.66 10.28
N LEU A 27 10.85 3.21 9.14
CA LEU A 27 10.87 4.00 7.91
C LEU A 27 9.55 3.75 7.17
N CYS A 28 8.56 4.61 7.38
CA CYS A 28 7.50 4.82 6.41
C CYS A 28 8.08 5.68 5.27
N CYS A 29 8.72 5.07 4.30
CA CYS A 29 9.05 5.76 3.06
C CYS A 29 9.24 4.73 1.94
N GLY A 30 8.52 4.95 0.86
CA GLY A 30 8.47 4.11 -0.32
C GLY A 30 9.85 3.64 -0.78
N ARG A 31 10.09 2.40 -0.55
CA ARG A 31 11.10 1.61 -1.27
C ARG A 31 10.62 0.19 -1.38
N ARG A 32 10.61 -0.25 -2.64
CA ARG A 32 10.71 -1.65 -3.08
C ARG A 32 10.48 -2.64 -1.94
N TYR A 33 9.30 -3.19 -1.90
CA TYR A 33 9.00 -4.33 -1.06
C TYR A 33 9.92 -5.48 -1.48
N GLU A 34 11.08 -5.62 -0.81
CA GLU A 34 11.74 -6.91 -0.71
C GLU A 34 10.99 -7.69 0.35
N PHE A 35 9.97 -8.40 -0.06
CA PHE A 35 9.38 -9.45 0.76
C PHE A 35 10.43 -10.55 0.93
N CYS A 36 11.16 -10.51 2.03
CA CYS A 36 11.76 -11.71 2.57
C CYS A 36 10.64 -12.60 3.11
N VAL A 37 10.00 -13.37 2.25
CA VAL A 37 9.32 -14.59 2.68
C VAL A 37 10.45 -15.53 3.09
N GLY A 38 10.91 -15.38 4.33
CA GLY A 38 11.69 -16.37 5.02
C GLY A 38 10.81 -17.55 5.37
N VAL A 39 10.42 -18.34 4.38
CA VAL A 39 9.96 -19.70 4.62
C VAL A 39 11.17 -20.44 5.17
N ASN A 40 11.19 -20.60 6.49
CA ASN A 40 12.17 -21.43 7.19
C ASN A 40 11.86 -22.90 6.88
N LEU A 41 12.30 -23.37 5.70
CA LEU A 41 12.18 -24.74 5.21
C LEU A 41 13.11 -25.73 5.94
N LEU A 42 13.61 -25.37 7.13
CA LEU A 42 14.61 -26.17 7.85
C LEU A 42 14.15 -26.68 9.23
N LYS A 43 12.85 -26.95 9.42
CA LYS A 43 12.40 -27.75 10.59
C LYS A 43 11.22 -28.67 10.29
N VAL A 44 11.22 -29.38 9.18
CA VAL A 44 10.43 -30.61 9.03
C VAL A 44 11.39 -31.70 8.59
N GLY A 45 12.24 -32.08 9.50
CA GLY A 45 13.06 -33.27 9.44
C GLY A 45 12.42 -34.36 10.29
N TRP A 46 11.96 -35.45 9.61
CA TRP A 46 11.77 -36.79 10.14
C TRP A 46 10.69 -37.00 11.22
N LEU A 47 9.47 -37.14 10.77
CA LEU A 47 8.54 -38.12 11.32
C LEU A 47 7.96 -38.91 10.16
N THR A 48 8.63 -39.99 9.80
CA THR A 48 8.10 -41.01 8.90
C THR A 48 7.22 -41.95 9.68
N ALA A 49 6.09 -42.21 9.03
CA ALA A 49 5.31 -43.45 9.06
C ALA A 49 4.38 -43.70 10.25
N THR A 50 3.13 -43.60 9.98
CA THR A 50 2.07 -44.61 9.95
C THR A 50 0.74 -43.99 10.27
N LEU A 51 0.17 -43.33 9.28
CA LEU A 51 -1.28 -43.18 9.09
C LEU A 51 -1.43 -42.51 7.72
N GLY A 52 -2.03 -43.20 6.77
CA GLY A 52 -2.20 -42.70 5.40
C GLY A 52 -3.18 -41.50 5.31
N LEU A 53 -2.74 -40.36 5.79
CA LEU A 53 -3.33 -39.08 5.48
C LEU A 53 -2.36 -38.38 4.54
N SER A 54 -2.69 -38.36 3.26
CA SER A 54 -2.10 -37.44 2.30
C SER A 54 -2.48 -36.04 2.74
N ILE A 55 -1.56 -35.35 3.44
CA ILE A 55 -1.67 -33.92 3.64
C ILE A 55 -1.36 -33.32 2.27
N THR A 56 -2.39 -33.00 1.51
CA THR A 56 -2.27 -32.12 0.35
C THR A 56 -1.95 -30.74 0.91
N VAL A 57 -0.68 -30.35 0.84
CA VAL A 57 -0.30 -28.95 1.05
C VAL A 57 -0.96 -28.21 -0.10
N HIS A 58 -2.04 -27.51 0.16
CA HIS A 58 -2.62 -26.60 -0.83
C HIS A 58 -1.59 -25.51 -1.08
N ALA A 59 -1.23 -25.33 -2.34
CA ALA A 59 -0.42 -24.21 -2.77
C ALA A 59 -1.09 -22.90 -2.30
N ALA A 60 -0.31 -21.99 -1.76
CA ALA A 60 -0.85 -20.68 -1.37
C ALA A 60 -1.28 -19.94 -2.65
N GLU A 61 -2.57 -19.69 -2.77
CA GLU A 61 -3.15 -18.88 -3.84
C GLU A 61 -3.24 -17.42 -3.34
N ILE A 62 -2.68 -16.50 -4.09
CA ILE A 62 -2.78 -15.07 -3.82
C ILE A 62 -3.72 -14.47 -4.86
N ILE A 63 -4.79 -13.84 -4.41
CA ILE A 63 -5.75 -13.12 -5.24
C ILE A 63 -5.48 -11.62 -5.10
N LYS A 64 -5.30 -10.92 -6.21
CA LYS A 64 -5.11 -9.46 -6.23
C LYS A 64 -5.75 -8.81 -7.46
N ASP A 65 -5.78 -7.47 -7.48
CA ASP A 65 -6.25 -6.68 -8.61
C ASP A 65 -7.69 -7.05 -9.04
N ARG A 66 -8.63 -7.07 -8.11
CA ARG A 66 -10.04 -7.41 -8.37
C ARG A 66 -10.69 -6.43 -9.33
N SER A 67 -11.61 -6.93 -10.16
CA SER A 67 -12.43 -6.08 -11.02
C SER A 67 -13.39 -5.22 -10.21
N PRO A 68 -13.79 -4.02 -10.71
CA PRO A 68 -14.73 -3.13 -10.02
C PRO A 68 -16.07 -3.78 -9.62
N ASP A 69 -16.52 -4.80 -10.34
CA ASP A 69 -17.75 -5.56 -10.03
C ASP A 69 -17.48 -6.79 -9.15
N GLY A 70 -16.24 -7.01 -8.73
CA GLY A 70 -15.82 -8.10 -7.84
C GLY A 70 -15.88 -9.51 -8.43
N ARG A 71 -16.14 -9.66 -9.74
CA ARG A 71 -16.29 -11.00 -10.36
C ARG A 71 -14.98 -11.64 -10.78
N PHE A 72 -13.94 -10.84 -11.05
CA PHE A 72 -12.69 -11.30 -11.63
C PHE A 72 -11.51 -10.76 -10.83
N ALA A 73 -10.38 -11.47 -10.89
CA ALA A 73 -9.15 -11.05 -10.24
C ALA A 73 -7.91 -11.65 -10.90
N LEU A 74 -6.74 -11.16 -10.51
CA LEU A 74 -5.46 -11.79 -10.78
C LEU A 74 -5.19 -12.83 -9.69
N GLN A 75 -4.92 -14.06 -10.10
CA GLN A 75 -4.54 -15.15 -9.20
C GLN A 75 -3.08 -15.53 -9.45
N LEU A 76 -2.29 -15.55 -8.38
CA LEU A 76 -0.99 -16.20 -8.35
C LEU A 76 -1.18 -17.58 -7.74
N SER A 77 -0.77 -18.61 -8.46
CA SER A 77 -0.70 -19.97 -7.94
C SER A 77 0.75 -20.42 -7.87
N ALA A 78 1.12 -21.10 -6.80
CA ALA A 78 2.45 -21.70 -6.63
C ALA A 78 2.29 -23.22 -6.47
N ASP A 79 2.79 -24.01 -7.41
CA ASP A 79 2.85 -25.45 -7.29
C ASP A 79 4.31 -25.90 -7.38
N GLN A 80 4.79 -26.51 -6.31
CA GLN A 80 6.10 -27.12 -6.03
C GLN A 80 7.35 -26.43 -6.61
N ASP A 81 7.35 -26.00 -7.88
CA ASP A 81 8.47 -25.27 -8.54
C ASP A 81 7.98 -24.39 -9.70
N GLN A 82 6.68 -24.26 -9.90
CA GLN A 82 6.09 -23.42 -10.95
C GLN A 82 5.12 -22.41 -10.37
N PHE A 83 5.32 -21.14 -10.75
CA PHE A 83 4.38 -20.07 -10.45
C PHE A 83 3.50 -19.86 -11.68
N GLY A 84 2.19 -19.93 -11.51
CA GLY A 84 1.20 -19.56 -12.52
C GLY A 84 0.63 -18.19 -12.21
N LEU A 85 0.35 -17.43 -13.24
CA LEU A 85 -0.34 -16.14 -13.15
C LEU A 85 -1.54 -16.19 -14.09
N GLY A 86 -2.74 -16.06 -13.56
CA GLY A 86 -3.96 -16.19 -14.34
C GLY A 86 -5.01 -15.14 -14.00
N LEU A 87 -5.81 -14.77 -14.99
CA LEU A 87 -7.05 -14.05 -14.79
C LEU A 87 -8.14 -15.06 -14.44
N VAL A 88 -8.77 -14.92 -13.27
CA VAL A 88 -9.74 -15.89 -12.77
C VAL A 88 -11.12 -15.28 -12.54
N ASN A 89 -12.15 -16.11 -12.65
CA ASN A 89 -13.50 -15.78 -12.20
C ASN A 89 -13.67 -16.22 -10.74
N LEU A 90 -13.87 -15.28 -9.84
CA LEU A 90 -13.94 -15.52 -8.40
C LEU A 90 -15.18 -16.34 -7.97
N GLY A 91 -16.28 -16.27 -8.73
CA GLY A 91 -17.49 -17.03 -8.42
C GLY A 91 -17.42 -18.50 -8.83
N THR A 92 -16.67 -18.82 -9.89
CA THR A 92 -16.54 -20.17 -10.44
C THR A 92 -15.17 -20.80 -10.20
N HIS A 93 -14.19 -20.02 -9.73
CA HIS A 93 -12.77 -20.41 -9.59
C HIS A 93 -12.14 -20.90 -10.91
N LYS A 94 -12.71 -20.49 -12.05
CA LYS A 94 -12.21 -20.86 -13.39
C LYS A 94 -11.14 -19.88 -13.81
N GLU A 95 -9.95 -20.37 -14.18
CA GLU A 95 -8.97 -19.59 -14.92
C GLU A 95 -9.51 -19.28 -16.31
N LEU A 96 -9.56 -17.98 -16.66
CA LEU A 96 -10.08 -17.47 -17.94
C LEU A 96 -8.96 -17.22 -18.94
N VAL A 97 -7.83 -16.74 -18.46
CA VAL A 97 -6.63 -16.43 -19.26
C VAL A 97 -5.40 -16.79 -18.44
N SER A 98 -4.54 -17.63 -19.00
CA SER A 98 -3.20 -17.85 -18.45
C SER A 98 -2.29 -16.71 -18.94
N LEU A 99 -1.83 -15.87 -18.01
CA LEU A 99 -1.09 -14.65 -18.33
C LEU A 99 0.42 -14.90 -18.45
N ALA A 100 0.96 -15.83 -17.67
CA ALA A 100 2.34 -16.27 -17.79
C ALA A 100 2.57 -17.61 -17.07
N SER A 101 3.41 -18.47 -17.64
CA SER A 101 4.01 -19.60 -16.94
C SER A 101 5.37 -19.13 -16.39
N LEU A 102 5.49 -19.04 -15.07
CA LEU A 102 6.62 -18.36 -14.46
C LEU A 102 7.61 -19.31 -13.82
N GLY A 103 8.72 -19.51 -14.49
CA GLY A 103 10.00 -19.77 -13.85
C GLY A 103 10.73 -18.49 -13.44
N SER A 104 10.03 -17.35 -13.27
CA SER A 104 10.65 -16.05 -13.04
C SER A 104 10.20 -15.41 -11.73
N PRO A 105 11.13 -14.96 -10.86
CA PRO A 105 10.82 -14.20 -9.66
C PRO A 105 10.23 -12.80 -9.95
N TYR A 106 10.00 -12.44 -11.22
CA TYR A 106 9.54 -11.12 -11.68
C TYR A 106 8.02 -10.94 -11.73
N ALA A 107 7.23 -11.98 -11.52
CA ALA A 107 5.77 -11.89 -11.47
C ALA A 107 5.23 -10.94 -10.38
N LYS A 108 6.05 -10.59 -9.41
CA LYS A 108 5.65 -9.70 -8.30
C LYS A 108 5.33 -8.27 -8.71
N GLY A 109 5.88 -7.79 -9.83
CA GLY A 109 5.59 -6.45 -10.38
C GLY A 109 4.43 -6.42 -11.38
N SER A 110 3.91 -7.57 -11.77
CA SER A 110 2.80 -7.64 -12.72
C SER A 110 1.49 -7.26 -12.06
N HIS A 111 0.66 -6.48 -12.76
CA HIS A 111 -0.60 -5.99 -12.23
C HIS A 111 -1.67 -5.88 -13.32
N LEU A 112 -2.93 -5.86 -12.89
CA LEU A 112 -4.09 -5.61 -13.72
C LEU A 112 -4.65 -4.23 -13.46
N ILE A 113 -5.02 -3.52 -14.52
CA ILE A 113 -5.80 -2.28 -14.42
C ILE A 113 -7.12 -2.46 -15.17
N TRP A 114 -8.22 -2.47 -14.43
CA TRP A 114 -9.56 -2.69 -14.94
C TRP A 114 -10.19 -1.42 -15.51
N SER A 115 -10.94 -1.57 -16.59
CA SER A 115 -11.87 -0.52 -17.04
C SER A 115 -13.00 -0.36 -16.01
N PRO A 116 -13.56 0.86 -15.86
CA PRO A 116 -14.61 1.13 -14.87
C PRO A 116 -15.86 0.25 -15.01
N ASP A 117 -16.12 -0.31 -16.18
CA ASP A 117 -17.24 -1.21 -16.46
C ASP A 117 -16.89 -2.70 -16.31
N SER A 118 -15.69 -3.03 -15.83
CA SER A 118 -15.16 -4.39 -15.66
C SER A 118 -15.12 -5.25 -16.93
N LYS A 119 -15.29 -4.63 -18.12
CA LYS A 119 -15.34 -5.36 -19.40
C LYS A 119 -13.99 -5.45 -20.10
N ARG A 120 -13.02 -4.64 -19.68
CA ARG A 120 -11.65 -4.67 -20.21
C ARG A 120 -10.66 -4.63 -19.08
N VAL A 121 -9.54 -5.27 -19.30
CA VAL A 121 -8.43 -5.26 -18.36
C VAL A 121 -7.12 -5.11 -19.13
N ALA A 122 -6.24 -4.26 -18.63
CA ALA A 122 -4.87 -4.15 -19.11
C ALA A 122 -3.96 -4.89 -18.13
N TYR A 123 -3.27 -5.89 -18.62
CA TYR A 123 -2.23 -6.63 -17.89
C TYR A 123 -0.88 -6.02 -18.25
N THR A 124 -0.16 -5.52 -17.28
CA THR A 124 1.21 -5.05 -17.43
C THR A 124 2.15 -6.06 -16.78
N GLU A 125 3.05 -6.61 -17.60
CA GLU A 125 4.15 -7.45 -17.12
C GLU A 125 5.36 -6.56 -16.85
N ASP A 126 5.85 -6.55 -15.62
CA ASP A 126 7.09 -5.88 -15.26
C ASP A 126 8.25 -6.87 -15.38
N SER A 127 9.23 -6.53 -16.20
CA SER A 127 10.43 -7.35 -16.39
C SER A 127 11.70 -6.50 -16.26
N ARG A 128 12.82 -7.13 -15.92
CA ARG A 128 14.14 -6.43 -15.81
C ARG A 128 14.61 -5.78 -17.11
N ARG A 129 14.03 -6.14 -18.25
CA ARG A 129 14.45 -5.64 -19.58
C ARG A 129 13.41 -4.73 -20.24
N GLY A 130 12.39 -4.34 -19.51
CA GLY A 130 11.26 -3.56 -19.98
C GLY A 130 9.95 -4.27 -19.67
N GLY A 131 8.86 -3.50 -19.57
CA GLY A 131 7.51 -4.00 -19.36
C GLY A 131 6.74 -4.09 -20.68
N SER A 132 5.81 -5.02 -20.76
CA SER A 132 4.83 -5.08 -21.85
C SER A 132 3.41 -4.99 -21.30
N THR A 133 2.50 -4.44 -22.11
CA THR A 133 1.09 -4.36 -21.74
C THR A 133 0.26 -5.10 -22.78
N THR A 134 -0.56 -6.04 -22.30
CA THR A 134 -1.57 -6.74 -23.08
C THR A 134 -2.96 -6.34 -22.57
N VAL A 135 -3.91 -6.13 -23.48
CA VAL A 135 -5.28 -5.77 -23.12
C VAL A 135 -6.20 -6.92 -23.47
N TYR A 136 -7.08 -7.27 -22.53
CA TYR A 136 -8.12 -8.26 -22.74
C TYR A 136 -9.49 -7.62 -22.66
N GLN A 137 -10.43 -8.13 -23.46
CA GLN A 137 -11.84 -7.71 -23.46
C GLN A 137 -12.72 -8.90 -23.17
N GLN A 138 -13.71 -8.71 -22.31
CA GLN A 138 -14.73 -9.71 -21.98
C GLN A 138 -15.59 -10.02 -23.22
N LYS A 139 -15.78 -11.31 -23.47
CA LYS A 139 -16.64 -11.82 -24.53
C LYS A 139 -17.44 -13.03 -23.99
N GLY A 140 -18.67 -12.79 -23.61
CA GLY A 140 -19.44 -13.76 -22.82
C GLY A 140 -18.86 -13.94 -21.43
N ASP A 141 -18.53 -15.18 -21.08
CA ASP A 141 -17.92 -15.54 -19.80
C ASP A 141 -16.39 -15.62 -19.83
N ASP A 142 -15.77 -15.42 -20.99
CA ASP A 142 -14.32 -15.49 -21.18
C ASP A 142 -13.72 -14.10 -21.55
N PHE A 143 -12.39 -14.02 -21.59
CA PHE A 143 -11.66 -12.84 -22.04
C PHE A 143 -10.81 -13.17 -23.27
N GLU A 144 -10.84 -12.29 -24.27
CA GLU A 144 -10.03 -12.41 -25.47
C GLU A 144 -9.02 -11.26 -25.55
N GLU A 145 -7.81 -11.56 -25.99
CA GLU A 145 -6.78 -10.56 -26.22
C GLU A 145 -7.20 -9.58 -27.31
N VAL A 146 -7.00 -8.30 -27.06
CA VAL A 146 -7.20 -7.22 -28.02
C VAL A 146 -5.84 -6.81 -28.58
N LYS A 147 -5.66 -6.98 -29.89
CA LYS A 147 -4.45 -6.52 -30.57
C LYS A 147 -4.34 -5.00 -30.49
N LEU A 148 -3.34 -4.51 -29.78
CA LEU A 148 -3.02 -3.09 -29.77
C LEU A 148 -2.42 -2.64 -31.11
N PRO A 149 -2.65 -1.37 -31.50
CA PRO A 149 -1.95 -0.81 -32.66
C PRO A 149 -0.45 -0.71 -32.38
N GLU A 150 0.36 -0.62 -33.46
CA GLU A 150 1.78 -0.34 -33.31
C GLU A 150 1.96 1.00 -32.54
N LEU A 151 2.63 0.94 -31.41
CA LEU A 151 2.82 2.12 -30.56
C LEU A 151 3.99 2.94 -31.11
N PRO A 152 3.92 4.28 -31.00
CA PRO A 152 4.99 5.13 -31.50
C PRO A 152 6.26 4.94 -30.69
N ASP A 153 7.31 4.48 -31.33
CA ASP A 153 8.63 4.30 -30.78
C ASP A 153 9.25 5.63 -30.31
N CYS A 154 10.16 5.51 -29.35
CA CYS A 154 11.06 6.58 -28.98
C CYS A 154 12.10 6.76 -30.09
N GLU A 155 11.81 7.65 -31.06
CA GLU A 155 12.76 7.97 -32.14
C GLU A 155 13.96 8.73 -31.56
N ALA A 156 15.10 8.07 -31.47
CA ALA A 156 16.38 8.70 -31.21
C ALA A 156 17.22 8.70 -32.49
N LYS A 157 17.88 9.81 -32.81
CA LYS A 157 18.83 9.91 -33.89
C LYS A 157 20.20 9.41 -33.46
N HIS A 158 20.90 8.67 -34.32
CA HIS A 158 22.25 8.15 -34.06
C HIS A 158 22.33 7.22 -32.81
N VAL A 159 21.39 6.30 -32.66
CA VAL A 159 21.34 5.33 -31.57
C VAL A 159 22.31 4.19 -31.85
N GLN A 160 23.25 3.96 -30.93
CA GLN A 160 24.13 2.79 -30.96
C GLN A 160 23.43 1.57 -30.35
N LYS A 161 22.69 1.78 -29.26
CA LYS A 161 22.04 0.69 -28.52
C LYS A 161 20.81 1.21 -27.76
N VAL A 162 19.70 0.50 -27.90
CA VAL A 162 18.52 0.64 -27.03
C VAL A 162 18.69 -0.37 -25.89
N TYR A 163 18.64 0.07 -24.65
CA TYR A 163 18.81 -0.79 -23.47
C TYR A 163 17.55 -0.94 -22.63
N GLU A 164 16.59 -0.05 -22.78
CA GLU A 164 15.28 -0.15 -22.13
C GLU A 164 14.18 0.24 -23.11
N ALA A 165 13.18 -0.62 -23.21
CA ALA A 165 11.91 -0.28 -23.86
C ALA A 165 10.80 -0.90 -23.01
N SER A 166 9.87 -0.08 -22.57
CA SER A 166 8.74 -0.55 -21.75
C SER A 166 7.43 0.10 -22.18
N VAL A 167 6.37 -0.67 -22.04
CA VAL A 167 4.99 -0.20 -22.21
C VAL A 167 4.24 -0.58 -20.93
N SER A 168 3.76 0.40 -20.22
CA SER A 168 2.94 0.20 -19.02
C SER A 168 1.57 0.83 -19.19
N ALA A 169 0.54 0.15 -18.67
CA ALA A 169 -0.78 0.76 -18.52
C ALA A 169 -0.76 1.71 -17.32
N GLU A 170 -1.20 2.94 -17.54
CA GLU A 170 -1.26 3.94 -16.48
C GLU A 170 -2.64 3.96 -15.81
N ARG A 171 -3.68 4.09 -16.63
CA ARG A 171 -5.07 4.12 -16.17
C ARG A 171 -6.07 4.09 -17.30
N TRP A 172 -7.29 3.66 -16.99
CA TRP A 172 -8.44 3.89 -17.85
C TRP A 172 -8.99 5.30 -17.61
N LEU A 173 -9.17 6.07 -18.68
CA LEU A 173 -9.80 7.39 -18.64
C LEU A 173 -11.32 7.27 -18.59
N ASN A 174 -11.84 6.21 -19.20
CA ASN A 174 -13.25 5.77 -19.17
C ASN A 174 -13.30 4.30 -19.62
N ALA A 175 -14.52 3.73 -19.75
CA ALA A 175 -14.71 2.33 -20.14
C ALA A 175 -14.10 1.93 -21.50
N SER A 176 -13.82 2.88 -22.38
CA SER A 176 -13.29 2.62 -23.75
C SER A 176 -11.98 3.33 -24.05
N THR A 177 -11.35 3.96 -23.08
CA THR A 177 -10.14 4.76 -23.33
C THR A 177 -9.08 4.46 -22.28
N LEU A 178 -7.96 3.88 -22.70
CA LEU A 178 -6.81 3.51 -21.87
C LEU A 178 -5.65 4.47 -22.16
N MET A 179 -4.96 4.90 -21.13
CA MET A 179 -3.69 5.61 -21.22
C MET A 179 -2.54 4.64 -20.97
N LEU A 180 -1.63 4.57 -21.93
CA LEU A 180 -0.37 3.84 -21.85
C LEU A 180 0.79 4.83 -21.71
N LEU A 181 1.86 4.38 -21.06
CA LEU A 181 3.13 5.06 -21.00
C LEU A 181 4.17 4.19 -21.69
N THR A 182 4.82 4.72 -22.73
CA THR A 182 5.97 4.07 -23.37
C THR A 182 7.24 4.78 -22.91
N ARG A 183 8.25 4.02 -22.50
CA ARG A 183 9.57 4.53 -22.13
C ARG A 183 10.63 3.86 -22.96
N GLY A 184 11.70 4.58 -23.25
CA GLY A 184 12.87 4.03 -23.91
C GLY A 184 14.13 4.74 -23.45
N GLY A 185 15.20 3.97 -23.25
CA GLY A 185 16.53 4.47 -22.98
C GLY A 185 17.51 3.95 -24.05
N TRP A 186 18.49 4.78 -24.44
CA TRP A 186 19.47 4.42 -25.45
C TRP A 186 20.81 5.10 -25.21
N THR A 187 21.87 4.52 -25.76
CA THR A 187 23.17 5.17 -25.92
C THR A 187 23.35 5.66 -27.35
N THR A 188 23.92 6.83 -27.51
CA THR A 188 24.28 7.42 -28.80
C THR A 188 25.70 6.99 -29.25
N GLU A 189 26.02 7.14 -30.52
CA GLU A 189 27.34 6.77 -31.09
C GLU A 189 28.51 7.56 -30.47
N ASP A 190 28.25 8.74 -29.96
CA ASP A 190 29.21 9.60 -29.26
C ASP A 190 29.31 9.34 -27.73
N GLY A 191 28.63 8.29 -27.25
CA GLY A 191 28.66 7.84 -25.88
C GLY A 191 27.74 8.62 -24.94
N GLY A 192 26.81 9.42 -25.45
CA GLY A 192 25.76 10.06 -24.68
C GLY A 192 24.61 9.09 -24.39
N ASP A 193 23.95 9.27 -23.25
CA ASP A 193 22.72 8.58 -22.90
C ASP A 193 21.51 9.45 -23.23
N GLY A 194 20.44 8.81 -23.69
CA GLY A 194 19.16 9.47 -23.98
C GLY A 194 18.00 8.67 -23.40
N GLU A 195 16.99 9.38 -22.98
CA GLU A 195 15.73 8.81 -22.50
C GLU A 195 14.55 9.49 -23.18
N CYS A 196 13.50 8.73 -23.41
CA CYS A 196 12.24 9.30 -23.87
C CYS A 196 11.06 8.64 -23.14
N GLU A 197 10.02 9.42 -23.04
CA GLU A 197 8.74 8.96 -22.52
C GLU A 197 7.62 9.52 -23.40
N LYS A 198 6.67 8.66 -23.76
CA LYS A 198 5.46 9.08 -24.48
C LYS A 198 4.21 8.57 -23.79
N SER A 199 3.25 9.45 -23.57
CA SER A 199 1.90 9.06 -23.18
C SER A 199 1.09 8.77 -24.43
N VAL A 200 0.50 7.58 -24.53
CA VAL A 200 -0.31 7.14 -25.67
C VAL A 200 -1.73 6.86 -25.18
N THR A 201 -2.71 7.53 -25.76
CA THR A 201 -4.12 7.27 -25.46
C THR A 201 -4.69 6.35 -26.54
N ILE A 202 -5.19 5.20 -26.11
CA ILE A 202 -5.81 4.18 -26.95
C ILE A 202 -7.32 4.21 -26.71
N THR A 203 -8.10 4.23 -27.80
CA THR A 203 -9.55 4.07 -27.76
C THR A 203 -9.96 2.73 -28.37
N PHE A 204 -10.99 2.13 -27.78
CA PHE A 204 -11.58 0.86 -28.21
C PHE A 204 -13.00 1.14 -28.72
N ASP A 205 -13.28 0.73 -29.94
CA ASP A 205 -14.63 0.82 -30.51
C ASP A 205 -15.58 -0.25 -29.91
N ALA A 206 -16.85 -0.24 -30.31
CA ALA A 206 -17.84 -1.20 -29.83
C ALA A 206 -17.54 -2.67 -30.20
N LYS A 207 -16.69 -2.90 -31.19
CA LYS A 207 -16.21 -4.25 -31.61
C LYS A 207 -14.92 -4.64 -30.94
N GLY A 208 -14.36 -3.78 -30.07
CA GLY A 208 -13.10 -4.00 -29.37
C GLY A 208 -11.85 -3.65 -30.16
N LYS A 209 -11.97 -3.08 -31.38
CA LYS A 209 -10.80 -2.65 -32.16
C LYS A 209 -10.13 -1.46 -31.48
N ALA A 210 -8.85 -1.59 -31.20
CA ALA A 210 -8.03 -0.55 -30.61
C ALA A 210 -7.47 0.41 -31.68
N SER A 211 -7.41 1.68 -31.34
CA SER A 211 -6.81 2.73 -32.18
C SER A 211 -6.14 3.81 -31.34
N ILE A 212 -5.05 4.39 -31.82
CA ILE A 212 -4.39 5.52 -31.16
C ILE A 212 -5.22 6.76 -31.36
N GLN A 213 -5.68 7.37 -30.29
CA GLN A 213 -6.36 8.66 -30.28
C GLN A 213 -5.35 9.81 -30.20
N LYS A 214 -4.33 9.67 -29.35
CA LYS A 214 -3.33 10.70 -29.10
C LYS A 214 -2.02 10.07 -28.62
N ALA A 215 -0.91 10.62 -29.12
CA ALA A 215 0.41 10.36 -28.56
C ALA A 215 1.10 11.68 -28.24
N ARG A 216 1.75 11.77 -27.07
CA ARG A 216 2.47 12.97 -26.63
C ARG A 216 3.83 12.55 -26.08
N SER A 217 4.90 13.10 -26.63
CA SER A 217 6.24 12.94 -26.06
C SER A 217 6.38 13.84 -24.82
N THR A 218 6.95 13.30 -23.75
CA THR A 218 7.37 14.07 -22.60
C THR A 218 8.66 14.81 -22.99
N SER A 219 8.70 16.11 -22.77
CA SER A 219 9.89 16.89 -23.12
C SER A 219 11.05 16.62 -22.17
N ALA A 220 12.29 16.83 -22.62
CA ALA A 220 13.47 16.72 -21.75
C ALA A 220 13.37 17.62 -20.50
N ARG A 221 12.72 18.77 -20.64
CA ARG A 221 12.46 19.66 -19.50
C ARG A 221 11.50 19.01 -18.49
N GLU A 222 10.40 18.40 -18.95
CA GLU A 222 9.46 17.70 -18.06
C GLU A 222 10.12 16.52 -17.35
N LEU A 223 11.01 15.78 -18.02
CA LEU A 223 11.80 14.71 -17.41
C LEU A 223 12.75 15.25 -16.35
N ALA A 224 13.46 16.34 -16.64
CA ALA A 224 14.34 17.01 -15.68
C ALA A 224 13.56 17.59 -14.47
N ASP A 225 12.38 18.18 -14.72
CA ASP A 225 11.50 18.69 -13.67
C ASP A 225 11.00 17.53 -12.77
N ARG A 226 10.63 16.36 -13.31
CA ARG A 226 10.28 15.17 -12.53
C ARG A 226 11.45 14.62 -11.73
N ALA A 227 12.65 14.53 -12.32
CA ALA A 227 13.83 14.08 -11.59
C ALA A 227 14.13 15.01 -10.39
N LYS A 228 14.00 16.33 -10.59
CA LYS A 228 14.14 17.31 -9.52
C LYS A 228 13.00 17.21 -8.49
N ALA A 229 11.77 16.92 -8.93
CA ALA A 229 10.64 16.67 -8.03
C ALA A 229 10.90 15.46 -7.12
N ALA A 230 11.44 14.37 -7.68
CA ALA A 230 11.82 13.20 -6.90
C ALA A 230 12.89 13.52 -5.84
N GLN A 231 13.93 14.31 -6.19
CA GLN A 231 14.95 14.75 -5.22
C GLN A 231 14.35 15.60 -4.09
N LEU A 232 13.43 16.50 -4.42
CA LEU A 232 12.73 17.31 -3.44
C LEU A 232 11.80 16.48 -2.55
N PHE A 233 11.15 15.47 -3.11
CA PHE A 233 10.34 14.52 -2.34
C PHE A 233 11.19 13.79 -1.30
N GLU A 234 12.32 13.22 -1.69
CA GLU A 234 13.26 12.54 -0.77
C GLU A 234 13.82 13.49 0.31
N SER A 235 14.14 14.74 -0.08
CA SER A 235 14.54 15.78 0.88
C SER A 235 13.43 16.08 1.88
N GLY A 236 12.19 16.18 1.41
CA GLY A 236 11.02 16.37 2.26
C GLY A 236 10.80 15.21 3.24
N ALA A 237 10.94 13.97 2.76
CA ALA A 237 10.83 12.77 3.59
C ALA A 237 11.91 12.73 4.69
N THR A 238 13.15 13.07 4.34
CA THR A 238 14.24 13.18 5.32
C THR A 238 13.92 14.22 6.39
N LYS A 239 13.46 15.41 6.00
CA LYS A 239 13.08 16.47 6.95
C LYS A 239 11.93 16.10 7.84
N ALA A 240 10.92 15.38 7.30
CA ALA A 240 9.81 14.85 8.08
C ALA A 240 10.31 13.90 9.18
N THR A 241 11.24 12.99 8.82
CA THR A 241 11.87 12.06 9.77
C THR A 241 12.69 12.80 10.84
N ASP A 242 13.37 13.88 10.46
CA ASP A 242 14.15 14.73 11.38
C ASP A 242 13.27 15.66 12.24
N GLY A 243 11.95 15.67 12.03
CA GLY A 243 10.99 16.53 12.74
C GLY A 243 10.90 17.96 12.20
N ASP A 244 11.61 18.30 11.11
CA ASP A 244 11.47 19.58 10.40
C ASP A 244 10.23 19.57 9.49
N ARG A 245 9.06 19.58 10.12
CA ARG A 245 7.75 19.55 9.45
C ARG A 245 7.57 20.71 8.46
N ALA A 246 8.02 21.91 8.83
CA ALA A 246 7.89 23.07 7.96
C ALA A 246 8.76 22.94 6.70
N GLY A 247 9.97 22.45 6.87
CA GLY A 247 10.88 22.16 5.75
C GLY A 247 10.36 21.03 4.86
N ALA A 248 9.76 19.98 5.43
CA ALA A 248 9.13 18.89 4.70
C ALA A 248 7.97 19.40 3.82
N ILE A 249 7.04 20.18 4.40
CA ILE A 249 5.91 20.76 3.67
C ILE A 249 6.40 21.67 2.51
N ALA A 250 7.47 22.42 2.74
CA ALA A 250 8.05 23.30 1.72
C ALA A 250 8.65 22.48 0.57
N ASP A 251 9.36 21.39 0.85
CA ASP A 251 9.96 20.52 -0.16
C ASP A 251 8.92 19.76 -0.95
N TYR A 252 7.93 19.15 -0.30
CA TYR A 252 6.79 18.52 -0.98
C TYR A 252 6.01 19.52 -1.85
N THR A 253 5.84 20.77 -1.40
CA THR A 253 5.19 21.80 -2.21
C THR A 253 5.97 22.13 -3.48
N ARG A 254 7.32 22.18 -3.38
CA ARG A 254 8.18 22.37 -4.56
C ARG A 254 8.16 21.15 -5.49
N ALA A 255 8.17 19.95 -4.92
CA ALA A 255 8.04 18.70 -5.69
C ALA A 255 6.74 18.67 -6.49
N ILE A 256 5.60 18.97 -5.86
CA ILE A 256 4.28 19.05 -6.49
C ILE A 256 4.22 20.10 -7.61
N LYS A 257 4.90 21.25 -7.42
CA LYS A 257 4.97 22.28 -8.46
C LYS A 257 5.69 21.80 -9.72
N LEU A 258 6.72 20.97 -9.56
CA LEU A 258 7.49 20.41 -10.67
C LEU A 258 6.82 19.18 -11.28
N ASP A 259 6.22 18.34 -10.44
CA ASP A 259 5.44 17.18 -10.86
C ASP A 259 4.06 17.14 -10.17
N PRO A 260 3.04 17.76 -10.78
CA PRO A 260 1.67 17.76 -10.24
C PRO A 260 0.98 16.38 -10.24
N LYS A 261 1.66 15.34 -10.73
CA LYS A 261 1.19 13.96 -10.70
C LYS A 261 1.83 13.11 -9.59
N ASN A 262 2.69 13.69 -8.79
CA ASN A 262 3.33 12.98 -7.69
C ASN A 262 2.35 12.77 -6.53
N VAL A 263 1.70 11.62 -6.52
CA VAL A 263 0.70 11.21 -5.50
C VAL A 263 1.31 11.19 -4.11
N ASN A 264 2.52 10.61 -3.98
CA ASN A 264 3.21 10.49 -2.70
C ASN A 264 3.54 11.87 -2.09
N ALA A 265 3.88 12.86 -2.93
CA ALA A 265 4.15 14.21 -2.44
C ALA A 265 2.88 14.91 -1.90
N TYR A 266 1.71 14.68 -2.51
CA TYR A 266 0.44 15.13 -1.95
C TYR A 266 0.12 14.41 -0.65
N ASN A 267 0.23 13.06 -0.64
CA ASN A 267 -0.08 12.26 0.54
C ASN A 267 0.79 12.66 1.73
N ASN A 268 2.11 12.71 1.56
CA ASN A 268 3.04 13.03 2.63
C ASN A 268 2.89 14.50 3.10
N ARG A 269 2.65 15.45 2.17
CA ARG A 269 2.35 16.83 2.57
C ARG A 269 1.06 16.92 3.36
N GLY A 270 0.04 16.15 2.99
CA GLY A 270 -1.21 16.02 3.73
C GLY A 270 -0.98 15.55 5.16
N SER A 271 -0.17 14.50 5.35
CA SER A 271 0.17 13.96 6.67
C SER A 271 0.94 14.98 7.53
N GLU A 272 1.89 15.71 6.95
CA GLU A 272 2.60 16.76 7.67
C GLU A 272 1.70 17.95 8.05
N LYS A 273 0.73 18.30 7.19
CA LYS A 273 -0.28 19.32 7.51
C LYS A 273 -1.23 18.86 8.61
N GLN A 274 -1.68 17.61 8.57
CA GLN A 274 -2.49 17.01 9.63
C GLN A 274 -1.76 17.11 10.97
N SER A 275 -0.52 16.68 11.02
CA SER A 275 0.33 16.75 12.22
C SER A 275 0.62 18.18 12.67
N ALA A 276 0.55 19.16 11.76
CA ALA A 276 0.65 20.60 12.07
C ALA A 276 -0.70 21.23 12.49
N GLY A 277 -1.81 20.46 12.47
CA GLY A 277 -3.16 20.94 12.78
C GLY A 277 -3.89 21.60 11.60
N ASP A 278 -3.29 21.66 10.40
CA ASP A 278 -3.96 22.15 9.19
C ASP A 278 -4.82 21.02 8.56
N ILE A 279 -5.89 20.68 9.24
CA ILE A 279 -6.81 19.61 8.83
C ILE A 279 -7.47 19.90 7.46
N ALA A 280 -7.76 21.15 7.17
CA ALA A 280 -8.37 21.52 5.90
C ALA A 280 -7.39 21.33 4.73
N GLY A 281 -6.12 21.74 4.93
CA GLY A 281 -5.06 21.53 3.96
C GLY A 281 -4.71 20.07 3.76
N ALA A 282 -4.77 19.24 4.82
CA ALA A 282 -4.56 17.80 4.74
C ALA A 282 -5.65 17.11 3.89
N LEU A 283 -6.92 17.38 4.17
CA LEU A 283 -8.07 16.85 3.39
C LEU A 283 -7.99 17.24 1.91
N ALA A 284 -7.55 18.46 1.61
CA ALA A 284 -7.37 18.91 0.23
C ALA A 284 -6.24 18.12 -0.47
N ASP A 285 -5.12 17.89 0.23
CA ASP A 285 -3.99 17.16 -0.32
C ASP A 285 -4.32 15.68 -0.55
N PHE A 286 -4.93 14.99 0.42
CA PHE A 286 -5.37 13.60 0.24
C PHE A 286 -6.41 13.47 -0.88
N SER A 287 -7.37 14.40 -0.98
CA SER A 287 -8.32 14.41 -2.08
C SER A 287 -7.63 14.58 -3.42
N ARG A 288 -6.61 15.43 -3.49
CA ARG A 288 -5.84 15.63 -4.71
C ARG A 288 -5.00 14.40 -5.06
N ALA A 289 -4.41 13.72 -4.07
CA ALA A 289 -3.72 12.44 -4.27
C ALA A 289 -4.66 11.39 -4.91
N ILE A 290 -5.87 11.25 -4.38
CA ILE A 290 -6.91 10.35 -4.91
C ILE A 290 -7.33 10.73 -6.34
N GLU A 291 -7.50 12.01 -6.64
CA GLU A 291 -7.82 12.47 -8.00
C GLU A 291 -6.69 12.13 -8.99
N VAL A 292 -5.44 12.21 -8.56
CA VAL A 292 -4.27 11.91 -9.39
C VAL A 292 -4.15 10.40 -9.63
N ASN A 293 -4.26 9.59 -8.59
CA ASN A 293 -4.26 8.13 -8.68
C ASN A 293 -5.32 7.53 -7.73
N PRO A 294 -6.50 7.16 -8.22
CA PRO A 294 -7.55 6.56 -7.39
C PRO A 294 -7.29 5.11 -6.98
N LEU A 295 -6.15 4.54 -7.36
CA LEU A 295 -5.72 3.18 -6.99
C LEU A 295 -4.66 3.19 -5.88
N GLU A 296 -4.26 4.34 -5.39
CA GLU A 296 -3.34 4.46 -4.26
C GLU A 296 -4.12 4.33 -2.95
N PRO A 297 -3.85 3.34 -2.08
CA PRO A 297 -4.62 3.10 -0.86
C PRO A 297 -4.41 4.15 0.23
N ASP A 298 -3.16 4.58 0.47
CA ASP A 298 -2.80 5.44 1.61
C ASP A 298 -3.58 6.75 1.73
N PRO A 299 -3.85 7.50 0.63
CA PRO A 299 -4.62 8.73 0.73
C PRO A 299 -6.08 8.52 1.19
N TYR A 300 -6.67 7.35 0.89
CA TYR A 300 -7.99 7.00 1.39
C TYR A 300 -7.94 6.72 2.89
N TYR A 301 -6.97 5.94 3.36
CA TYR A 301 -6.78 5.68 4.79
C TYR A 301 -6.61 7.00 5.57
N ASN A 302 -5.66 7.83 5.16
CA ASN A 302 -5.36 9.09 5.82
C ASN A 302 -6.57 10.06 5.81
N ARG A 303 -7.33 10.14 4.73
CA ARG A 303 -8.55 10.95 4.67
C ARG A 303 -9.67 10.36 5.51
N GLY A 304 -9.80 9.04 5.48
CA GLY A 304 -10.76 8.27 6.27
C GLY A 304 -10.57 8.47 7.77
N THR A 305 -9.33 8.44 8.26
CA THR A 305 -9.01 8.68 9.68
C THR A 305 -9.34 10.11 10.11
N ILE A 306 -9.14 11.11 9.26
CA ILE A 306 -9.60 12.48 9.55
C ILE A 306 -11.13 12.54 9.63
N TYR A 307 -11.86 11.89 8.72
CA TYR A 307 -13.31 11.85 8.80
C TYR A 307 -13.79 11.10 10.05
N PHE A 308 -13.07 10.03 10.44
CA PHE A 308 -13.33 9.29 11.67
C PHE A 308 -13.16 10.19 12.90
N LEU A 309 -12.05 10.90 13.00
CA LEU A 309 -11.76 11.88 14.06
C LEU A 309 -12.84 12.98 14.14
N LYS A 310 -13.45 13.34 13.01
CA LYS A 310 -14.53 14.35 12.92
C LYS A 310 -15.93 13.76 13.15
N HIS A 311 -16.03 12.48 13.46
CA HIS A 311 -17.26 11.71 13.59
C HIS A 311 -18.17 11.74 12.33
N ASP A 312 -17.57 11.97 11.14
CA ASP A 312 -18.23 11.79 9.85
C ASP A 312 -18.14 10.32 9.42
N TRP A 313 -18.84 9.47 10.15
CA TRP A 313 -18.74 8.01 10.03
C TRP A 313 -19.01 7.50 8.62
N LYS A 314 -19.91 8.16 7.88
CA LYS A 314 -20.23 7.75 6.50
C LYS A 314 -19.08 7.97 5.55
N LYS A 315 -18.39 9.11 5.64
CA LYS A 315 -17.22 9.39 4.80
C LYS A 315 -16.02 8.56 5.24
N ALA A 316 -15.83 8.41 6.55
CA ALA A 316 -14.80 7.53 7.09
C ALA A 316 -14.96 6.11 6.56
N LEU A 317 -16.15 5.53 6.67
CA LEU A 317 -16.46 4.18 6.18
C LEU A 317 -16.25 4.03 4.67
N PHE A 318 -16.61 5.03 3.88
CA PHE A 318 -16.40 5.02 2.43
C PHE A 318 -14.89 4.95 2.09
N ASP A 319 -14.09 5.82 2.71
CA ASP A 319 -12.66 5.91 2.44
C ASP A 319 -11.91 4.69 3.01
N LEU A 320 -12.20 4.27 4.23
CA LEU A 320 -11.56 3.10 4.84
C LEU A 320 -11.85 1.80 4.06
N ARG A 321 -13.07 1.60 3.59
CA ARG A 321 -13.40 0.46 2.73
C ARG A 321 -12.65 0.53 1.40
N ARG A 322 -12.51 1.74 0.84
CA ARG A 322 -11.77 1.87 -0.41
C ARG A 322 -10.29 1.58 -0.23
N HIS A 323 -9.71 1.97 0.91
CA HIS A 323 -8.35 1.57 1.28
C HIS A 323 -8.24 0.04 1.39
N ASP A 324 -9.13 -0.59 2.16
CA ASP A 324 -9.17 -2.04 2.40
C ASP A 324 -9.30 -2.84 1.07
N GLU A 325 -10.16 -2.39 0.16
CA GLU A 325 -10.28 -2.97 -1.19
C GLU A 325 -9.00 -2.88 -2.02
N LEU A 326 -8.16 -1.87 -1.80
CA LEU A 326 -6.92 -1.63 -2.53
C LEU A 326 -5.70 -2.25 -1.85
N ASN A 327 -5.79 -2.54 -0.57
CA ASN A 327 -4.73 -3.11 0.26
C ASN A 327 -5.31 -4.15 1.23
N GLU A 328 -5.68 -5.31 0.70
CA GLU A 328 -6.35 -6.39 1.45
C GLU A 328 -5.46 -6.98 2.58
N GLU A 329 -4.15 -6.72 2.58
CA GLU A 329 -3.21 -7.20 3.60
C GLU A 329 -3.07 -6.24 4.79
N ASP A 330 -3.73 -5.07 4.76
CA ASP A 330 -3.66 -4.10 5.84
C ASP A 330 -4.57 -4.50 7.01
N GLU A 331 -3.99 -4.62 8.18
CA GLU A 331 -4.68 -5.01 9.41
C GLU A 331 -5.19 -3.80 10.22
N ASP A 332 -4.84 -2.56 9.84
CA ASP A 332 -5.21 -1.34 10.57
C ASP A 332 -6.62 -0.84 10.22
N ALA A 333 -7.08 -1.05 8.99
CA ALA A 333 -8.36 -0.56 8.51
C ALA A 333 -9.58 -1.36 9.03
N PRO A 334 -9.57 -2.71 9.11
CA PRO A 334 -10.73 -3.50 9.50
C PRO A 334 -11.35 -3.15 10.86
N PRO A 335 -10.59 -2.93 11.95
CA PRO A 335 -11.15 -2.49 13.23
C PRO A 335 -11.84 -1.11 13.13
N LEU A 336 -11.28 -0.18 12.34
CA LEU A 336 -11.87 1.15 12.13
C LEU A 336 -13.13 1.08 11.28
N ILE A 337 -13.18 0.19 10.28
CA ILE A 337 -14.39 -0.08 9.46
C ILE A 337 -15.49 -0.61 10.38
N TRP A 338 -15.18 -1.59 11.23
CA TRP A 338 -16.11 -2.11 12.22
C TRP A 338 -16.62 -0.99 13.15
N ALA A 339 -15.72 -0.16 13.68
CA ALA A 339 -16.05 0.94 14.57
C ALA A 339 -16.99 1.95 13.90
N ALA A 340 -16.70 2.38 12.66
CA ALA A 340 -17.53 3.29 11.89
C ALA A 340 -18.94 2.71 11.65
N GLN A 341 -19.05 1.42 11.30
CA GLN A 341 -20.32 0.73 11.13
C GLN A 341 -21.11 0.64 12.43
N ALA A 342 -20.45 0.28 13.54
CA ALA A 342 -21.11 0.24 14.86
C ALA A 342 -21.64 1.60 15.27
N ARG A 343 -20.90 2.69 15.01
CA ARG A 343 -21.35 4.08 15.26
C ARG A 343 -22.51 4.51 14.35
N LEU A 344 -22.65 3.90 13.17
CA LEU A 344 -23.82 4.09 12.28
C LEU A 344 -25.05 3.24 12.66
N GLY A 345 -24.92 2.35 13.66
CA GLY A 345 -25.96 1.39 14.02
C GLY A 345 -25.99 0.15 13.13
N GLU A 346 -24.94 -0.09 12.38
CA GLU A 346 -24.78 -1.20 11.43
C GLU A 346 -23.85 -2.30 12.00
N LYS A 347 -23.92 -2.54 13.32
CA LYS A 347 -22.99 -3.43 14.04
C LYS A 347 -22.93 -4.84 13.45
N GLU A 348 -24.07 -5.42 13.09
CA GLU A 348 -24.14 -6.78 12.52
C GLU A 348 -23.43 -6.87 11.16
N ALA A 349 -23.41 -5.78 10.38
CA ALA A 349 -22.64 -5.74 9.13
C ALA A 349 -21.14 -5.63 9.44
N GLY A 350 -20.77 -4.86 10.46
CA GLY A 350 -19.40 -4.79 10.97
C GLY A 350 -18.89 -6.14 11.45
N ASP A 351 -19.68 -6.84 12.28
CA ASP A 351 -19.34 -8.17 12.81
C ASP A 351 -19.10 -9.18 11.68
N ARG A 352 -19.92 -9.16 10.62
CA ARG A 352 -19.73 -10.06 9.46
C ARG A 352 -18.45 -9.75 8.69
N GLY A 353 -18.20 -8.46 8.40
CA GLY A 353 -16.99 -8.03 7.67
C GLY A 353 -15.72 -8.39 8.43
N LEU A 354 -15.67 -8.03 9.72
CA LEU A 354 -14.51 -8.31 10.57
C LEU A 354 -14.30 -9.81 10.79
N SER A 355 -15.39 -10.60 10.89
CA SER A 355 -15.29 -12.07 11.01
C SER A 355 -14.73 -12.71 9.75
N SER A 356 -15.09 -12.21 8.56
CA SER A 356 -14.52 -12.66 7.29
C SER A 356 -13.03 -12.33 7.23
N PHE A 357 -12.67 -11.10 7.55
CA PHE A 357 -11.27 -10.68 7.56
C PHE A 357 -10.41 -11.56 8.47
N VAL A 358 -10.85 -11.80 9.72
CA VAL A 358 -10.13 -12.68 10.67
C VAL A 358 -10.02 -14.11 10.18
N ALA A 359 -11.03 -14.63 9.44
CA ALA A 359 -10.98 -15.97 8.89
C ALA A 359 -9.97 -16.10 7.72
N ASP A 360 -9.87 -15.05 6.91
CA ASP A 360 -8.97 -15.00 5.75
C ASP A 360 -7.51 -14.69 6.14
N HIS A 361 -7.31 -14.04 7.32
CA HIS A 361 -5.99 -13.65 7.85
C HIS A 361 -5.71 -14.34 9.20
N PRO A 362 -5.24 -15.59 9.20
CA PRO A 362 -4.95 -16.31 10.45
C PRO A 362 -3.82 -15.64 11.24
N ALA A 363 -3.94 -15.65 12.57
CA ALA A 363 -3.15 -14.94 13.60
C ALA A 363 -1.60 -15.06 13.52
N GLN A 364 -1.03 -15.68 12.50
CA GLN A 364 0.41 -15.91 12.40
C GLN A 364 1.21 -14.68 11.94
N THR A 365 0.56 -13.64 11.41
CA THR A 365 1.23 -12.45 10.86
C THR A 365 1.34 -11.31 11.86
N LYS A 366 0.28 -10.95 12.56
CA LYS A 366 0.29 -9.89 13.60
C LYS A 366 -0.67 -10.23 14.76
N PRO A 367 -0.20 -10.96 15.80
CA PRO A 367 -1.05 -11.41 16.91
C PRO A 367 -1.82 -10.29 17.62
N PHE A 368 -1.27 -9.08 17.64
CA PHE A 368 -1.85 -7.93 18.32
C PHE A 368 -3.20 -7.50 17.75
N TYR A 369 -3.29 -7.33 16.42
CA TYR A 369 -4.54 -6.92 15.77
C TYR A 369 -5.61 -8.01 15.87
N THR A 370 -5.21 -9.27 15.77
CA THR A 370 -6.14 -10.39 15.98
C THR A 370 -6.81 -10.36 17.35
N GLU A 371 -6.12 -9.92 18.40
CA GLU A 371 -6.72 -9.78 19.75
C GLU A 371 -7.73 -8.64 19.81
N ILE A 372 -7.47 -7.50 19.16
CA ILE A 372 -8.44 -6.40 19.02
C ILE A 372 -9.68 -6.89 18.27
N ASP A 373 -9.50 -7.56 17.12
CA ASP A 373 -10.61 -8.06 16.32
C ASP A 373 -11.47 -9.06 17.07
N ASN A 374 -10.84 -10.02 17.76
CA ASN A 374 -11.54 -10.98 18.60
C ASN A 374 -12.29 -10.31 19.75
N PHE A 375 -11.73 -9.28 20.34
CA PHE A 375 -12.42 -8.49 21.37
C PHE A 375 -13.63 -7.77 20.77
N LEU A 376 -13.50 -7.10 19.64
CA LEU A 376 -14.60 -6.41 18.97
C LEU A 376 -15.74 -7.38 18.64
N LEU A 377 -15.41 -8.59 18.18
CA LEU A 377 -16.36 -9.67 17.88
C LEU A 377 -16.93 -10.35 19.15
N GLY A 378 -16.45 -9.99 20.36
CA GLY A 378 -16.89 -10.60 21.61
C GLY A 378 -16.38 -12.03 21.86
N LYS A 379 -15.32 -12.44 21.15
CA LYS A 379 -14.66 -13.74 21.32
C LYS A 379 -13.66 -13.76 22.49
N THR A 380 -13.11 -12.59 22.84
CA THR A 380 -12.22 -12.38 24.00
C THR A 380 -12.81 -11.33 24.92
N SER A 381 -12.49 -11.42 26.21
CA SER A 381 -12.89 -10.46 27.22
C SER A 381 -11.98 -9.23 27.24
N GLU A 382 -12.44 -8.14 27.85
CA GLU A 382 -11.62 -6.95 28.11
C GLU A 382 -10.35 -7.30 28.89
N GLN A 383 -10.46 -8.16 29.90
CA GLN A 383 -9.32 -8.56 30.73
C GLN A 383 -8.27 -9.31 29.90
N GLU A 384 -8.68 -10.20 29.00
CA GLU A 384 -7.79 -10.95 28.11
C GLU A 384 -7.10 -10.01 27.12
N LEU A 385 -7.84 -9.10 26.46
CA LEU A 385 -7.27 -8.11 25.55
C LEU A 385 -6.20 -7.27 26.26
N LEU A 386 -6.53 -6.71 27.44
CA LEU A 386 -5.61 -5.85 28.18
C LEU A 386 -4.39 -6.61 28.71
N ALA A 387 -4.56 -7.88 29.11
CA ALA A 387 -3.46 -8.73 29.53
C ALA A 387 -2.50 -9.05 28.38
N ALA A 388 -3.03 -9.36 27.18
CA ALA A 388 -2.24 -9.60 25.99
C ALA A 388 -1.43 -8.37 25.56
N ASN A 389 -1.95 -7.16 25.83
CA ASN A 389 -1.36 -5.89 25.42
C ASN A 389 -0.67 -5.12 26.55
N SER A 390 -0.41 -5.78 27.69
CA SER A 390 0.32 -5.21 28.83
C SER A 390 1.85 -5.31 28.69
N VAL A 391 2.35 -5.59 27.49
CA VAL A 391 3.79 -5.76 27.24
C VAL A 391 4.52 -4.45 27.49
N GLU A 392 5.51 -4.49 28.40
CA GLU A 392 6.36 -3.35 28.70
C GLU A 392 7.14 -2.90 27.47
N GLY A 393 7.08 -1.61 27.13
CA GLY A 393 7.78 -1.04 25.97
C GLY A 393 6.93 -0.88 24.70
N HIS A 394 5.63 -1.17 24.76
CA HIS A 394 4.69 -1.03 23.64
C HIS A 394 3.48 -0.13 24.01
N PRO A 395 3.70 1.18 24.25
CA PRO A 395 2.64 2.11 24.61
C PRO A 395 1.59 2.28 23.48
N GLU A 396 1.99 2.08 22.22
CA GLU A 396 1.12 2.08 21.08
C GLU A 396 0.03 1.02 21.19
N GLN A 397 0.39 -0.22 21.47
CA GLN A 397 -0.57 -1.33 21.62
C GLN A 397 -1.52 -1.12 22.80
N GLN A 398 -1.00 -0.56 23.90
CA GLN A 398 -1.83 -0.22 25.05
C GLN A 398 -2.83 0.90 24.74
N CYS A 399 -2.41 1.90 23.96
CA CYS A 399 -3.28 2.99 23.51
C CYS A 399 -4.45 2.47 22.71
N GLU A 400 -4.16 1.66 21.70
CA GLU A 400 -5.16 1.05 20.84
C GLU A 400 -6.12 0.15 21.62
N ALA A 401 -5.60 -0.76 22.45
CA ALA A 401 -6.44 -1.64 23.28
C ALA A 401 -7.39 -0.84 24.16
N TRP A 402 -6.91 0.18 24.89
CA TRP A 402 -7.76 1.02 25.73
C TRP A 402 -8.78 1.83 24.93
N TYR A 403 -8.44 2.28 23.72
CA TYR A 403 -9.38 2.96 22.85
C TYR A 403 -10.55 2.04 22.47
N TYR A 404 -10.29 0.83 22.00
CA TYR A 404 -11.36 -0.11 21.62
C TYR A 404 -12.19 -0.60 22.82
N VAL A 405 -11.60 -0.73 24.00
CA VAL A 405 -12.35 -0.94 25.25
C VAL A 405 -13.31 0.22 25.49
N GLY A 406 -12.83 1.45 25.42
CA GLY A 406 -13.65 2.65 25.59
C GLY A 406 -14.78 2.74 24.57
N LEU A 407 -14.49 2.40 23.31
CA LEU A 407 -15.50 2.37 22.24
C LEU A 407 -16.62 1.36 22.54
N LYS A 408 -16.29 0.14 22.99
CA LYS A 408 -17.32 -0.86 23.37
C LYS A 408 -18.17 -0.41 24.56
N HIS A 409 -17.58 0.19 25.60
CA HIS A 409 -18.32 0.80 26.70
C HIS A 409 -19.29 1.88 26.19
N LEU A 410 -18.79 2.74 25.28
CA LEU A 410 -19.60 3.80 24.70
C LEU A 410 -20.79 3.26 23.88
N LEU A 411 -20.56 2.24 23.06
CA LEU A 411 -21.60 1.58 22.27
C LEU A 411 -22.66 0.88 23.15
N ASN A 412 -22.26 0.39 24.32
CA ASN A 412 -23.14 -0.21 25.32
C ASN A 412 -23.85 0.83 26.23
N GLY A 413 -23.61 2.13 26.02
CA GLY A 413 -24.22 3.21 26.80
C GLY A 413 -23.50 3.51 28.13
N ASP A 414 -22.42 2.80 28.46
CA ASP A 414 -21.62 3.06 29.64
C ASP A 414 -20.62 4.21 29.39
N LYS A 415 -21.13 5.43 29.50
CA LYS A 415 -20.33 6.66 29.30
C LYS A 415 -19.24 6.83 30.37
N ALA A 416 -19.42 6.26 31.56
CA ALA A 416 -18.42 6.39 32.63
C ALA A 416 -17.22 5.47 32.38
N GLY A 417 -17.48 4.21 32.08
CA GLY A 417 -16.44 3.24 31.67
C GLY A 417 -15.70 3.67 30.40
N ALA A 418 -16.46 4.16 29.40
CA ALA A 418 -15.87 4.72 28.19
C ALA A 418 -14.87 5.84 28.48
N ALA A 419 -15.26 6.83 29.29
CA ALA A 419 -14.40 7.94 29.64
C ALA A 419 -13.17 7.52 30.45
N GLU A 420 -13.29 6.50 31.29
CA GLU A 420 -12.14 5.95 32.02
C GLU A 420 -11.15 5.28 31.06
N ALA A 421 -11.65 4.43 30.16
CA ALA A 421 -10.82 3.73 29.19
C ALA A 421 -10.11 4.71 28.22
N PHE A 422 -10.83 5.70 27.68
CA PHE A 422 -10.21 6.73 26.83
C PHE A 422 -9.15 7.56 27.56
N ARG A 423 -9.32 7.86 28.87
CA ARG A 423 -8.27 8.50 29.65
C ARG A 423 -7.02 7.61 29.80
N LYS A 424 -7.20 6.29 29.92
CA LYS A 424 -6.09 5.35 29.96
C LYS A 424 -5.37 5.29 28.62
N ALA A 425 -6.10 5.30 27.49
CA ALA A 425 -5.50 5.41 26.18
C ALA A 425 -4.64 6.68 26.04
N VAL A 426 -5.18 7.84 26.42
CA VAL A 426 -4.44 9.10 26.38
C VAL A 426 -3.27 9.11 27.38
N ALA A 427 -3.40 8.44 28.53
CA ALA A 427 -2.35 8.37 29.55
C ALA A 427 -1.12 7.55 29.13
N THR A 428 -1.19 6.72 28.06
CA THR A 428 -0.03 6.04 27.48
C THR A 428 0.99 7.06 26.95
N GLY A 429 0.51 8.25 26.54
CA GLY A 429 1.33 9.33 25.97
C GLY A 429 1.79 9.04 24.54
N ASP A 430 1.36 7.93 23.96
CA ASP A 430 1.69 7.59 22.58
C ASP A 430 0.84 8.42 21.60
N LYS A 431 1.52 9.28 20.85
CA LYS A 431 0.92 10.15 19.82
C LYS A 431 1.19 9.66 18.41
N THR A 432 1.65 8.41 18.29
CA THR A 432 1.97 7.83 16.99
C THR A 432 0.78 7.06 16.41
N THR A 433 -0.17 6.64 17.26
CA THR A 433 -1.41 5.98 16.86
C THR A 433 -2.57 6.97 16.67
N ASN A 434 -3.46 6.65 15.72
CA ASN A 434 -4.69 7.41 15.51
C ASN A 434 -5.63 7.34 16.73
N GLU A 435 -5.60 6.23 17.46
CA GLU A 435 -6.45 5.94 18.61
C GLU A 435 -6.21 6.91 19.76
N TYR A 436 -5.00 7.47 19.89
CA TYR A 436 -4.72 8.54 20.84
C TYR A 436 -5.58 9.78 20.53
N ASP A 437 -5.60 10.22 19.28
CA ASP A 437 -6.38 11.38 18.88
C ASP A 437 -7.88 11.09 18.91
N PHE A 438 -8.29 9.88 18.54
CA PHE A 438 -9.68 9.44 18.64
C PHE A 438 -10.16 9.44 20.11
N ALA A 439 -9.34 8.91 21.03
CA ALA A 439 -9.68 8.93 22.48
C ALA A 439 -9.82 10.36 23.02
N GLN A 440 -8.97 11.28 22.59
CA GLN A 440 -9.10 12.70 22.97
C GLN A 440 -10.40 13.32 22.43
N ALA A 441 -10.77 13.02 21.18
CA ALA A 441 -12.01 13.52 20.58
C ALA A 441 -13.24 12.98 21.32
N GLU A 442 -13.26 11.68 21.63
CA GLU A 442 -14.37 11.06 22.38
C GLU A 442 -14.49 11.63 23.80
N LEU A 443 -13.37 11.87 24.50
CA LEU A 443 -13.39 12.52 25.81
C LEU A 443 -13.98 13.92 25.75
N LYS A 444 -13.61 14.70 24.73
CA LYS A 444 -14.16 16.04 24.53
C LYS A 444 -15.69 16.00 24.29
N ASP A 445 -16.18 15.05 23.52
CA ASP A 445 -17.60 14.89 23.24
C ASP A 445 -18.39 14.39 24.45
N LEU A 446 -17.75 13.61 25.33
CA LEU A 446 -18.31 13.22 26.62
C LEU A 446 -18.32 14.38 27.64
N GLY A 447 -17.76 15.55 27.31
CA GLY A 447 -17.64 16.69 28.21
C GLY A 447 -16.66 16.46 29.37
N ARG A 448 -15.63 15.68 29.13
CA ARG A 448 -14.69 15.16 30.14
C ARG A 448 -13.25 15.55 29.85
#